data_35046a96123a5a6d96a229d7f627ed7e
#
_entry.id   35046a96123a5a6d96a229d7f627ed7e
#
_cell.length_a   1.000
_cell.length_b   1.000
_cell.length_c   1.000
_cell.angle_alpha   90.00
_cell.angle_beta   90.00
_cell.angle_gamma   90.00
#
_symmetry.space_group_name_H-M   'P 1'
#
loop_
_entity.id
_entity.type
_entity.pdbx_description
1 polymer ?
#
loop_
_entity_poly.entity_id
_entity_poly.type
_entity_poly.pdbx_seq_one_letter_code
_entity_poly.pdbx_strand_id
1 'polypeptide(L)'
;MGIGVESLHSDCYNIVIVAGTILMLEELMTFVKVYYLNHSGFAVETDTKVLIFDYYKDPAKVLPRLQAGEKPFWFFVSHSHADHFNPYIVNFSDVTARRITDATVPLSAWKDEKTVVLRPYEEWREDNVYVHEFGSTDEGGSFYVETDGLRIFHAGDLNHWHWDGDTEADRREADKLFAREMSRLDIGETDLAFFPVDARLGRTREWGVSAFLNQVKVDLCLIPMHYFGSVWDPSAEFTEKYGSTPLWIPQKDGDSRQW
;
A
#
# COMPACT_ATOMS: atom_id res chain seq x y z
N MET A 1 32.07 -29.06 23.47
CA MET A 1 30.74 -29.66 23.45
C MET A 1 29.88 -28.75 22.61
N GLY A 2 29.53 -29.18 21.40
CA GLY A 2 28.68 -28.38 20.51
C GLY A 2 27.20 -28.50 20.95
N ILE A 3 26.55 -27.39 21.08
CA ILE A 3 25.08 -27.31 21.34
C ILE A 3 24.40 -27.56 19.98
N GLY A 4 23.76 -28.71 19.81
CA GLY A 4 22.96 -28.99 18.62
C GLY A 4 21.65 -28.20 18.69
N VAL A 5 21.36 -27.45 17.64
CA VAL A 5 20.06 -26.80 17.42
C VAL A 5 19.33 -27.63 16.38
N GLU A 6 18.26 -28.31 16.77
CA GLU A 6 17.34 -28.98 15.83
C GLU A 6 16.08 -28.12 15.68
N SER A 7 15.75 -27.73 14.45
CA SER A 7 14.51 -27.05 14.13
C SER A 7 13.52 -28.02 13.48
N LEU A 8 12.33 -28.14 14.04
CA LEU A 8 11.19 -28.86 13.49
C LEU A 8 10.12 -27.84 13.09
N HIS A 9 9.75 -27.84 11.82
CA HIS A 9 8.61 -27.02 11.34
C HIS A 9 7.31 -27.80 11.49
N SER A 10 6.37 -27.27 12.24
CA SER A 10 4.96 -27.62 12.13
C SER A 10 4.17 -26.33 11.90
N ASP A 11 3.10 -26.40 11.14
CA ASP A 11 2.38 -25.30 10.43
C ASP A 11 1.95 -24.07 11.26
N CYS A 12 2.35 -23.93 12.52
CA CYS A 12 2.02 -22.78 13.39
C CYS A 12 3.05 -22.45 14.47
N TYR A 13 4.20 -23.16 14.61
CA TYR A 13 5.16 -22.89 15.70
C TYR A 13 6.60 -23.16 15.27
N ASN A 14 7.49 -22.20 15.54
CA ASN A 14 8.93 -22.46 15.53
C ASN A 14 9.35 -23.05 16.89
N ILE A 15 9.71 -24.31 16.94
CA ILE A 15 10.20 -24.98 18.14
C ILE A 15 11.72 -24.83 18.19
N VAL A 16 12.22 -24.10 19.18
CA VAL A 16 13.66 -24.01 19.46
C VAL A 16 13.97 -24.76 20.74
N ILE A 17 14.80 -25.80 20.66
CA ILE A 17 15.26 -26.56 21.84
C ILE A 17 16.63 -26.02 22.26
N VAL A 18 16.71 -25.35 23.39
CA VAL A 18 17.95 -24.90 24.00
C VAL A 18 18.16 -25.62 25.35
N ALA A 19 19.20 -26.40 25.46
CA ALA A 19 19.58 -27.09 26.69
C ALA A 19 18.46 -27.94 27.33
N GLY A 20 17.63 -28.60 26.50
CA GLY A 20 16.56 -29.50 26.97
C GLY A 20 15.26 -28.80 27.37
N THR A 21 15.15 -27.49 27.18
CA THR A 21 13.90 -26.73 27.39
C THR A 21 13.26 -26.45 26.03
N ILE A 22 11.99 -26.84 25.87
CA ILE A 22 11.20 -26.55 24.67
C ILE A 22 10.67 -25.11 24.84
N LEU A 23 11.19 -24.19 24.02
CA LEU A 23 10.61 -22.86 23.87
C LEU A 23 9.72 -22.89 22.63
N MET A 24 8.40 -22.79 22.85
CA MET A 24 7.45 -22.52 21.78
C MET A 24 7.48 -21.00 21.54
N LEU A 25 8.11 -20.59 20.44
CA LEU A 25 7.90 -19.26 19.89
C LEU A 25 6.57 -19.33 19.12
N GLU A 26 5.49 -18.83 19.72
CA GLU A 26 4.33 -18.45 18.94
C GLU A 26 4.84 -17.40 17.93
N GLU A 27 4.80 -17.69 16.64
CA GLU A 27 4.78 -16.61 15.65
C GLU A 27 3.52 -15.81 15.98
N LEU A 28 3.71 -14.63 16.58
CA LEU A 28 2.64 -13.66 16.73
C LEU A 28 2.13 -13.39 15.32
N MET A 29 1.02 -14.03 14.97
CA MET A 29 0.29 -13.75 13.73
C MET A 29 -0.06 -12.26 13.79
N THR A 30 0.61 -11.45 13.02
CA THR A 30 0.34 -10.02 12.94
C THR A 30 -1.07 -9.84 12.40
N PHE A 31 -1.96 -9.26 13.21
CA PHE A 31 -3.32 -8.95 12.75
C PHE A 31 -3.25 -7.84 11.71
N VAL A 32 -3.85 -8.08 10.56
CA VAL A 32 -4.06 -7.03 9.57
C VAL A 32 -5.44 -7.17 8.95
N LYS A 33 -6.15 -6.05 8.87
CA LYS A 33 -7.42 -5.95 8.17
C LYS A 33 -7.43 -4.73 7.26
N VAL A 34 -7.74 -4.97 5.99
CA VAL A 34 -7.80 -3.93 4.96
C VAL A 34 -9.25 -3.65 4.62
N TYR A 35 -9.57 -2.36 4.50
CA TYR A 35 -10.88 -1.86 4.08
C TYR A 35 -10.70 -1.01 2.83
N TYR A 36 -11.50 -1.27 1.80
CA TYR A 36 -11.59 -0.43 0.62
C TYR A 36 -12.52 0.76 0.90
N LEU A 37 -12.01 1.97 0.78
CA LEU A 37 -12.80 3.18 1.01
C LEU A 37 -13.46 3.64 -0.28
N ASN A 38 -12.67 3.93 -1.29
CA ASN A 38 -13.08 4.27 -2.65
C ASN A 38 -11.82 4.59 -3.48
N HIS A 39 -11.80 4.30 -4.78
CA HIS A 39 -10.75 4.62 -5.74
C HIS A 39 -9.37 4.07 -5.33
N SER A 40 -8.43 4.92 -4.93
CA SER A 40 -7.12 4.53 -4.37
C SER A 40 -7.09 4.60 -2.85
N GLY A 41 -8.22 4.91 -2.22
CA GLY A 41 -8.34 5.05 -0.77
C GLY A 41 -8.53 3.73 -0.05
N PHE A 42 -7.65 3.45 0.93
CA PHE A 42 -7.72 2.27 1.78
C PHE A 42 -7.45 2.61 3.24
N ALA A 43 -8.06 1.85 4.16
CA ALA A 43 -7.66 1.82 5.55
C ALA A 43 -7.07 0.44 5.87
N VAL A 44 -5.88 0.42 6.45
CA VAL A 44 -5.18 -0.79 6.91
C VAL A 44 -5.12 -0.74 8.43
N GLU A 45 -5.92 -1.58 9.06
CA GLU A 45 -5.95 -1.73 10.51
C GLU A 45 -4.94 -2.80 10.92
N THR A 46 -3.97 -2.40 11.75
CA THR A 46 -2.93 -3.27 12.32
C THR A 46 -3.20 -3.50 13.81
N ASP A 47 -2.28 -4.14 14.52
CA ASP A 47 -2.41 -4.37 15.96
C ASP A 47 -2.51 -3.05 16.75
N THR A 48 -1.74 -2.02 16.37
CA THR A 48 -1.59 -0.80 17.18
C THR A 48 -2.17 0.47 16.56
N LYS A 49 -2.50 0.49 15.26
CA LYS A 49 -2.92 1.71 14.56
C LYS A 49 -3.80 1.42 13.33
N VAL A 50 -4.32 2.48 12.74
CA VAL A 50 -5.00 2.45 11.44
C VAL A 50 -4.22 3.36 10.47
N LEU A 51 -3.68 2.78 9.40
CA LEU A 51 -3.04 3.51 8.32
C LEU A 51 -4.09 3.81 7.24
N ILE A 52 -4.24 5.06 6.85
CA ILE A 52 -5.22 5.50 5.85
C ILE A 52 -4.46 6.09 4.67
N PHE A 53 -4.54 5.42 3.52
CA PHE A 53 -3.90 5.86 2.28
C PHE A 53 -4.93 6.55 1.39
N ASP A 54 -4.54 7.68 0.81
CA ASP A 54 -5.26 8.44 -0.21
C ASP A 54 -6.76 8.57 0.05
N TYR A 55 -7.11 9.13 1.20
CA TYR A 55 -8.50 9.36 1.58
C TYR A 55 -9.17 10.36 0.63
N TYR A 56 -9.99 9.83 -0.27
CA TYR A 56 -10.80 10.59 -1.22
C TYR A 56 -12.26 10.64 -0.79
N LYS A 57 -12.87 9.48 -0.63
CA LYS A 57 -14.25 9.28 -0.19
C LYS A 57 -14.36 8.08 0.73
N ASP A 58 -15.41 8.07 1.55
CA ASP A 58 -15.78 6.94 2.39
C ASP A 58 -17.30 6.77 2.43
N PRO A 59 -17.94 6.37 1.30
CA PRO A 59 -19.41 6.23 1.23
C PRO A 59 -19.95 5.19 2.20
N ALA A 60 -19.14 4.17 2.52
CA ALA A 60 -19.49 3.10 3.46
C ALA A 60 -19.29 3.48 4.93
N LYS A 61 -18.77 4.69 5.21
CA LYS A 61 -18.49 5.20 6.57
C LYS A 61 -17.60 4.26 7.37
N VAL A 62 -16.52 3.76 6.76
CA VAL A 62 -15.54 2.89 7.41
C VAL A 62 -14.79 3.66 8.49
N LEU A 63 -14.22 4.83 8.17
CA LEU A 63 -13.43 5.61 9.12
C LEU A 63 -14.22 6.05 10.35
N PRO A 64 -15.47 6.53 10.27
CA PRO A 64 -16.28 6.82 11.46
C PRO A 64 -16.49 5.59 12.36
N ARG A 65 -16.54 4.37 11.82
CA ARG A 65 -16.61 3.15 12.64
C ARG A 65 -15.28 2.82 13.29
N LEU A 66 -14.16 2.96 12.57
CA LEU A 66 -12.82 2.74 13.11
C LEU A 66 -12.43 3.79 14.16
N GLN A 67 -12.90 5.04 14.00
CA GLN A 67 -12.71 6.13 14.97
C GLN A 67 -13.31 5.82 16.33
N ALA A 68 -14.36 5.00 16.39
CA ALA A 68 -14.96 4.56 17.64
C ALA A 68 -14.07 3.56 18.43
N GLY A 69 -13.01 3.06 17.80
CA GLY A 69 -11.96 2.27 18.45
C GLY A 69 -10.91 3.17 19.11
N GLU A 70 -9.92 2.53 19.73
CA GLU A 70 -8.85 3.24 20.46
C GLU A 70 -7.58 3.46 19.62
N LYS A 71 -7.50 2.87 18.41
CA LYS A 71 -6.30 2.91 17.58
C LYS A 71 -6.14 4.28 16.92
N PRO A 72 -4.94 4.90 17.00
CA PRO A 72 -4.67 6.17 16.35
C PRO A 72 -4.65 6.03 14.81
N PHE A 73 -5.07 7.10 14.12
CA PHE A 73 -5.06 7.20 12.67
C PHE A 73 -3.75 7.81 12.17
N TRP A 74 -3.21 7.22 11.11
CA TRP A 74 -2.04 7.67 10.38
C TRP A 74 -2.45 7.85 8.92
N PHE A 75 -2.55 9.09 8.46
CA PHE A 75 -2.91 9.40 7.08
C PHE A 75 -1.68 9.49 6.19
N PHE A 76 -1.78 8.92 5.00
CA PHE A 76 -0.79 9.00 3.93
C PHE A 76 -1.48 9.59 2.71
N VAL A 77 -0.89 10.63 2.10
CA VAL A 77 -1.45 11.30 0.93
C VAL A 77 -0.36 11.42 -0.12
N SER A 78 -0.51 10.66 -1.21
CA SER A 78 0.51 10.51 -2.24
C SER A 78 0.70 11.76 -3.09
N HIS A 79 -0.37 12.56 -3.31
CA HIS A 79 -0.31 13.80 -4.08
C HIS A 79 -1.60 14.64 -3.93
N SER A 80 -1.65 15.78 -4.65
CA SER A 80 -2.69 16.79 -4.47
C SER A 80 -3.98 16.57 -5.25
N HIS A 81 -4.06 15.60 -6.17
CA HIS A 81 -5.25 15.38 -6.97
C HIS A 81 -6.47 15.05 -6.12
N ALA A 82 -7.64 15.55 -6.55
CA ALA A 82 -8.87 15.50 -5.76
C ALA A 82 -9.44 14.08 -5.55
N ASP A 83 -8.97 13.09 -6.28
CA ASP A 83 -9.30 11.67 -6.13
C ASP A 83 -8.34 10.89 -5.23
N HIS A 84 -7.28 11.55 -4.72
CA HIS A 84 -6.33 11.03 -3.73
C HIS A 84 -6.34 11.82 -2.43
N PHE A 85 -6.74 13.09 -2.49
CA PHE A 85 -6.72 13.99 -1.35
C PHE A 85 -8.09 14.63 -1.08
N ASN A 86 -8.58 14.46 0.15
CA ASN A 86 -9.77 15.16 0.65
C ASN A 86 -9.44 15.89 1.96
N PRO A 87 -9.55 17.24 1.99
CA PRO A 87 -9.28 18.01 3.22
C PRO A 87 -10.19 17.64 4.40
N TYR A 88 -11.25 16.88 4.19
CA TYR A 88 -12.12 16.37 5.25
C TYR A 88 -11.38 15.52 6.32
N ILE A 89 -10.16 15.07 6.05
CA ILE A 89 -9.31 14.35 7.03
C ILE A 89 -9.08 15.17 8.31
N VAL A 90 -9.21 16.49 8.29
CA VAL A 90 -9.15 17.34 9.50
C VAL A 90 -10.22 16.98 10.54
N ASN A 91 -11.34 16.41 10.12
CA ASN A 91 -12.42 16.03 11.03
C ASN A 91 -12.08 14.79 11.87
N PHE A 92 -10.97 14.11 11.59
CA PHE A 92 -10.43 13.02 12.37
C PHE A 92 -9.26 13.46 13.28
N SER A 93 -9.02 14.75 13.46
CA SER A 93 -7.86 15.30 14.20
C SER A 93 -7.73 14.79 15.62
N ASP A 94 -8.84 14.47 16.29
CA ASP A 94 -8.85 13.96 17.68
C ASP A 94 -8.19 12.58 17.79
N VAL A 95 -8.30 11.75 16.76
CA VAL A 95 -7.73 10.41 16.71
C VAL A 95 -6.48 10.34 15.81
N THR A 96 -6.14 11.40 15.10
CA THR A 96 -4.97 11.44 14.20
C THR A 96 -3.69 11.56 15.00
N ALA A 97 -2.78 10.60 14.85
CA ALA A 97 -1.41 10.68 15.33
C ALA A 97 -0.51 11.43 14.36
N ARG A 98 -0.54 11.05 13.07
CA ARG A 98 0.30 11.65 12.02
C ARG A 98 -0.46 11.81 10.70
N ARG A 99 -0.01 12.79 9.91
CA ARG A 99 -0.33 12.97 8.49
C ARG A 99 0.98 13.02 7.73
N ILE A 100 1.25 12.03 6.92
CA ILE A 100 2.43 11.93 6.07
C ILE A 100 1.98 12.27 4.65
N THR A 101 2.54 13.29 4.04
CA THR A 101 2.08 13.78 2.75
C THR A 101 3.23 14.09 1.83
N ASP A 102 3.01 13.88 0.52
CA ASP A 102 3.91 14.47 -0.47
C ASP A 102 3.86 16.01 -0.44
N ALA A 103 4.93 16.63 -0.87
CA ALA A 103 5.10 18.09 -0.88
C ALA A 103 4.15 18.83 -1.84
N THR A 104 3.48 18.15 -2.77
CA THR A 104 2.47 18.73 -3.66
C THR A 104 1.16 19.01 -2.94
N VAL A 105 0.90 18.33 -1.81
CA VAL A 105 -0.35 18.45 -1.07
C VAL A 105 -0.45 19.82 -0.38
N PRO A 106 -1.55 20.60 -0.62
CA PRO A 106 -1.71 21.90 -0.01
C PRO A 106 -1.98 21.82 1.50
N LEU A 107 -1.05 22.34 2.31
CA LEU A 107 -1.10 22.24 3.77
C LEU A 107 -1.90 23.34 4.48
N SER A 108 -2.51 24.26 3.74
CA SER A 108 -3.13 25.48 4.30
C SER A 108 -4.23 25.21 5.34
N ALA A 109 -4.87 24.04 5.28
CA ALA A 109 -5.98 23.68 6.16
C ALA A 109 -5.56 22.86 7.40
N TRP A 110 -4.29 22.36 7.49
CA TRP A 110 -3.94 21.32 8.48
C TRP A 110 -2.44 21.19 8.80
N LYS A 111 -1.66 22.24 8.53
CA LYS A 111 -0.26 22.27 8.92
C LYS A 111 -0.13 22.45 10.42
N ASP A 112 0.15 21.37 11.12
CA ASP A 112 0.44 21.32 12.55
C ASP A 112 1.63 20.41 12.83
N GLU A 113 1.96 20.20 14.10
CA GLU A 113 3.04 19.31 14.54
C GLU A 113 2.83 17.83 14.23
N LYS A 114 1.61 17.43 13.84
CA LYS A 114 1.30 16.07 13.40
C LYS A 114 1.58 15.84 11.91
N THR A 115 1.93 16.88 11.16
CA THR A 115 2.11 16.81 9.70
C THR A 115 3.58 16.66 9.35
N VAL A 116 3.89 15.58 8.63
CA VAL A 116 5.19 15.29 8.03
C VAL A 116 5.06 15.45 6.53
N VAL A 117 5.94 16.26 5.93
CA VAL A 117 5.97 16.48 4.48
C VAL A 117 7.19 15.79 3.93
N LEU A 118 7.01 14.90 2.98
CA LEU A 118 8.09 14.22 2.27
C LEU A 118 8.12 14.67 0.81
N ARG A 119 9.17 14.30 0.14
CA ARG A 119 9.36 14.37 -1.30
C ARG A 119 9.85 13.02 -1.80
N PRO A 120 9.68 12.69 -3.07
CA PRO A 120 10.21 11.47 -3.64
C PRO A 120 11.67 11.22 -3.21
N TYR A 121 11.91 10.01 -2.70
CA TYR A 121 13.17 9.46 -2.19
C TYR A 121 13.59 9.97 -0.80
N GLU A 122 12.69 10.65 -0.08
CA GLU A 122 12.90 10.99 1.33
C GLU A 122 12.33 9.88 2.24
N GLU A 123 12.96 9.73 3.39
CA GLU A 123 12.60 8.75 4.41
C GLU A 123 12.24 9.45 5.72
N TRP A 124 11.38 8.81 6.49
CA TRP A 124 11.02 9.28 7.82
C TRP A 124 10.79 8.11 8.78
N ARG A 125 11.12 8.32 10.07
CA ARG A 125 10.95 7.31 11.12
C ARG A 125 10.41 7.95 12.39
N GLU A 126 9.45 7.25 13.00
CA GLU A 126 8.99 7.56 14.35
C GLU A 126 8.49 6.27 15.00
N ASP A 127 8.94 6.01 16.23
CA ASP A 127 8.62 4.78 16.95
C ASP A 127 8.90 3.51 16.13
N ASN A 128 7.86 2.70 15.91
CA ASN A 128 7.91 1.49 15.09
C ASN A 128 7.42 1.71 13.64
N VAL A 129 7.33 2.96 13.20
CA VAL A 129 6.91 3.29 11.83
C VAL A 129 8.10 3.80 11.03
N TYR A 130 8.37 3.17 9.92
CA TYR A 130 9.28 3.64 8.88
C TYR A 130 8.49 3.95 7.62
N VAL A 131 8.81 5.06 6.99
CA VAL A 131 8.21 5.50 5.73
C VAL A 131 9.31 5.88 4.75
N HIS A 132 9.22 5.36 3.54
CA HIS A 132 10.01 5.82 2.41
C HIS A 132 9.05 6.24 1.30
N GLU A 133 9.16 7.48 0.85
CA GLU A 133 8.44 7.95 -0.31
C GLU A 133 9.30 7.72 -1.56
N PHE A 134 8.82 6.88 -2.47
CA PHE A 134 9.39 6.70 -3.81
C PHE A 134 8.74 7.65 -4.81
N GLY A 135 9.26 7.69 -6.03
CA GLY A 135 8.70 8.52 -7.09
C GLY A 135 7.37 8.00 -7.65
N SER A 136 6.77 8.81 -8.50
CA SER A 136 5.54 8.50 -9.24
C SER A 136 5.74 8.78 -10.73
N THR A 137 4.80 8.34 -11.55
CA THR A 137 4.73 8.62 -13.00
C THR A 137 3.63 9.63 -13.32
N ASP A 138 2.98 10.16 -12.30
CA ASP A 138 2.12 11.33 -12.33
C ASP A 138 2.64 12.33 -11.27
N GLU A 139 1.79 12.99 -10.49
CA GLU A 139 2.19 13.90 -9.41
C GLU A 139 2.61 13.13 -8.16
N GLY A 140 3.46 13.72 -7.31
CA GLY A 140 3.83 13.23 -5.99
C GLY A 140 4.64 11.95 -5.98
N GLY A 141 4.31 11.03 -5.07
CA GLY A 141 5.08 9.82 -4.84
C GLY A 141 4.24 8.56 -4.57
N SER A 142 4.94 7.49 -4.27
CA SER A 142 4.39 6.24 -3.75
C SER A 142 5.00 5.96 -2.37
N PHE A 143 4.27 5.30 -1.49
CA PHE A 143 4.72 5.06 -0.12
C PHE A 143 5.06 3.60 0.12
N TYR A 144 6.23 3.36 0.71
CA TYR A 144 6.57 2.11 1.38
C TYR A 144 6.59 2.36 2.89
N VAL A 145 5.82 1.56 3.62
CA VAL A 145 5.63 1.72 5.07
C VAL A 145 5.92 0.40 5.77
N GLU A 146 6.80 0.45 6.78
CA GLU A 146 7.00 -0.67 7.70
C GLU A 146 6.42 -0.30 9.06
N THR A 147 5.57 -1.14 9.62
CA THR A 147 5.01 -1.00 10.96
C THR A 147 4.36 -2.30 11.43
N ASP A 148 4.37 -2.55 12.74
CA ASP A 148 3.73 -3.72 13.36
C ASP A 148 4.09 -5.06 12.68
N GLY A 149 5.34 -5.18 12.19
CA GLY A 149 5.82 -6.37 11.48
C GLY A 149 5.32 -6.51 10.04
N LEU A 150 4.63 -5.51 9.50
CA LEU A 150 4.11 -5.47 8.12
C LEU A 150 4.92 -4.51 7.25
N ARG A 151 5.07 -4.89 5.98
CA ARG A 151 5.60 -4.08 4.88
C ARG A 151 4.45 -3.78 3.93
N ILE A 152 4.18 -2.51 3.70
CA ILE A 152 3.02 -2.05 2.92
C ILE A 152 3.53 -1.13 1.82
N PHE A 153 3.20 -1.43 0.57
CA PHE A 153 3.46 -0.54 -0.56
C PHE A 153 2.14 0.00 -1.12
N HIS A 154 2.04 1.32 -1.21
CA HIS A 154 0.93 2.01 -1.87
C HIS A 154 1.46 2.84 -3.02
N ALA A 155 1.12 2.46 -4.23
CA ALA A 155 1.70 3.03 -5.44
C ALA A 155 1.30 4.50 -5.71
N GLY A 156 0.25 5.03 -5.05
CA GLY A 156 -0.32 6.30 -5.51
C GLY A 156 -0.68 6.19 -6.99
N ASP A 157 -0.17 7.10 -7.81
CA ASP A 157 -0.33 7.07 -9.27
C ASP A 157 0.94 6.62 -10.02
N LEU A 158 1.82 5.89 -9.33
CA LEU A 158 2.89 5.16 -10.02
C LEU A 158 2.29 4.05 -10.88
N ASN A 159 2.27 4.23 -12.20
CA ASN A 159 1.77 3.25 -13.16
C ASN A 159 2.39 3.46 -14.54
N HIS A 160 2.23 2.48 -15.42
CA HIS A 160 2.63 2.57 -16.82
C HIS A 160 1.49 3.16 -17.66
N TRP A 161 1.39 4.50 -17.66
CA TRP A 161 0.30 5.22 -18.31
C TRP A 161 0.46 5.25 -19.84
N HIS A 162 -0.25 4.37 -20.53
CA HIS A 162 -0.37 4.33 -21.98
C HIS A 162 -1.84 4.52 -22.38
N TRP A 163 -2.22 5.75 -22.67
CA TRP A 163 -3.59 6.09 -22.99
C TRP A 163 -3.96 5.79 -24.44
N ASP A 164 -5.20 5.43 -24.68
CA ASP A 164 -5.74 5.37 -26.03
C ASP A 164 -5.70 6.78 -26.64
N GLY A 165 -5.10 6.91 -27.82
CA GLY A 165 -4.93 8.21 -28.49
C GLY A 165 -3.59 8.90 -28.24
N ASP A 166 -2.75 8.40 -27.34
CA ASP A 166 -1.38 8.89 -27.18
C ASP A 166 -0.59 8.78 -28.49
N THR A 167 0.22 9.82 -28.75
CA THR A 167 1.20 9.75 -29.81
C THR A 167 2.34 8.78 -29.44
N GLU A 168 3.11 8.34 -30.43
CA GLU A 168 4.32 7.54 -30.15
C GLU A 168 5.35 8.28 -29.28
N ALA A 169 5.35 9.61 -29.31
CA ALA A 169 6.24 10.42 -28.47
C ALA A 169 5.79 10.35 -27.01
N ASP A 170 4.49 10.49 -26.74
CA ASP A 170 3.91 10.39 -25.40
C ASP A 170 4.13 9.00 -24.81
N ARG A 171 3.91 7.94 -25.60
CA ARG A 171 4.16 6.56 -25.18
C ARG A 171 5.61 6.31 -24.81
N ARG A 172 6.56 6.79 -25.63
CA ARG A 172 7.99 6.67 -25.32
C ARG A 172 8.39 7.44 -24.07
N GLU A 173 7.75 8.57 -23.81
CA GLU A 173 8.00 9.32 -22.57
C GLU A 173 7.45 8.58 -21.36
N ALA A 174 6.21 8.04 -21.45
CA ALA A 174 5.62 7.19 -20.40
C ALA A 174 6.50 5.95 -20.12
N ASP A 175 7.01 5.27 -21.16
CA ASP A 175 7.94 4.13 -21.02
C ASP A 175 9.19 4.51 -20.22
N LYS A 176 9.83 5.64 -20.58
CA LYS A 176 11.05 6.11 -19.92
C LYS A 176 10.79 6.51 -18.47
N LEU A 177 9.71 7.24 -18.24
CA LEU A 177 9.33 7.71 -16.91
C LEU A 177 9.06 6.52 -16.00
N PHE A 178 8.24 5.59 -16.44
CA PHE A 178 7.91 4.39 -15.68
C PHE A 178 9.15 3.51 -15.43
N ALA A 179 9.97 3.26 -16.45
CA ALA A 179 11.20 2.49 -16.27
C ALA A 179 12.19 3.15 -15.29
N ARG A 180 12.27 4.50 -15.32
CA ARG A 180 13.09 5.26 -14.36
C ARG A 180 12.62 5.07 -12.94
N GLU A 181 11.31 5.23 -12.68
CA GLU A 181 10.77 5.11 -11.33
C GLU A 181 10.86 3.66 -10.83
N MET A 182 10.53 2.68 -11.66
CA MET A 182 10.69 1.27 -11.32
C MET A 182 12.14 0.90 -11.02
N SER A 183 13.12 1.46 -11.73
CA SER A 183 14.54 1.18 -11.45
C SER A 183 15.04 1.71 -10.11
N ARG A 184 14.29 2.61 -9.46
CA ARG A 184 14.58 3.20 -8.16
C ARG A 184 13.76 2.57 -7.02
N LEU A 185 12.80 1.73 -7.35
CA LEU A 185 11.96 1.02 -6.40
C LEU A 185 12.71 -0.23 -5.91
N ASP A 186 13.54 -0.11 -4.89
CA ASP A 186 14.45 -1.15 -4.40
C ASP A 186 13.92 -1.90 -3.16
N ILE A 187 12.60 -2.08 -3.07
CA ILE A 187 11.96 -2.73 -1.91
C ILE A 187 12.03 -4.27 -1.94
N GLY A 188 12.29 -4.90 -3.08
CA GLY A 188 12.42 -6.35 -3.25
C GLY A 188 11.17 -7.18 -2.92
N GLU A 189 10.59 -6.97 -1.73
CA GLU A 189 9.41 -7.68 -1.24
C GLU A 189 8.52 -6.78 -0.37
N THR A 190 7.22 -7.09 -0.33
CA THR A 190 6.21 -6.40 0.50
C THR A 190 5.12 -7.38 0.90
N ASP A 191 4.46 -7.16 2.04
CA ASP A 191 3.34 -8.00 2.48
C ASP A 191 2.04 -7.58 1.78
N LEU A 192 1.75 -6.30 1.77
CA LEU A 192 0.60 -5.72 1.07
C LEU A 192 1.07 -4.77 -0.03
N ALA A 193 0.51 -4.92 -1.23
CA ALA A 193 0.74 -4.01 -2.34
C ALA A 193 -0.58 -3.47 -2.89
N PHE A 194 -0.74 -2.14 -2.91
CA PHE A 194 -1.84 -1.45 -3.56
C PHE A 194 -1.33 -0.85 -4.87
N PHE A 195 -1.88 -1.31 -6.01
CA PHE A 195 -1.35 -0.93 -7.32
C PHE A 195 -2.46 -0.57 -8.33
N PRO A 196 -2.30 0.51 -9.13
CA PRO A 196 -3.30 0.95 -10.10
C PRO A 196 -3.56 -0.06 -11.22
N VAL A 197 -4.85 -0.27 -11.54
CA VAL A 197 -5.32 -1.06 -12.68
C VAL A 197 -6.50 -0.34 -13.36
N ASP A 198 -6.23 0.82 -13.93
CA ASP A 198 -7.24 1.73 -14.47
C ASP A 198 -7.93 1.16 -15.71
N ALA A 199 -9.27 1.08 -15.66
CA ALA A 199 -10.07 0.53 -16.77
C ALA A 199 -9.94 1.35 -18.08
N ARG A 200 -9.63 2.65 -17.97
CA ARG A 200 -9.46 3.55 -19.12
C ARG A 200 -8.25 3.21 -19.98
N LEU A 201 -7.27 2.50 -19.42
CA LEU A 201 -6.08 2.04 -20.15
C LEU A 201 -6.38 0.89 -21.14
N GLY A 202 -7.57 0.27 -21.05
CA GLY A 202 -7.95 -0.80 -21.97
C GLY A 202 -6.94 -1.96 -21.98
N ARG A 203 -6.30 -2.23 -23.11
CA ARG A 203 -5.34 -3.33 -23.29
C ARG A 203 -4.04 -3.18 -22.49
N THR A 204 -3.68 -1.98 -22.08
CA THR A 204 -2.45 -1.70 -21.31
C THR A 204 -2.70 -1.69 -19.80
N ARG A 205 -3.93 -1.97 -19.36
CA ARG A 205 -4.38 -1.92 -17.97
C ARG A 205 -3.47 -2.68 -16.99
N GLU A 206 -2.90 -3.79 -17.44
CA GLU A 206 -2.10 -4.69 -16.60
C GLU A 206 -0.58 -4.47 -16.72
N TRP A 207 -0.14 -3.55 -17.58
CA TRP A 207 1.29 -3.40 -17.85
C TRP A 207 2.07 -2.92 -16.62
N GLY A 208 1.55 -1.93 -15.90
CA GLY A 208 2.18 -1.41 -14.70
C GLY A 208 2.28 -2.46 -13.59
N VAL A 209 1.17 -3.08 -13.23
CA VAL A 209 1.14 -4.10 -12.18
C VAL A 209 1.95 -5.34 -12.54
N SER A 210 1.99 -5.72 -13.83
CA SER A 210 2.83 -6.81 -14.31
C SER A 210 4.33 -6.51 -14.18
N ALA A 211 4.75 -5.28 -14.50
CA ALA A 211 6.13 -4.85 -14.33
C ALA A 211 6.51 -4.79 -12.84
N PHE A 212 5.62 -4.32 -11.98
CA PHE A 212 5.81 -4.33 -10.53
C PHE A 212 6.04 -5.75 -10.00
N LEU A 213 5.18 -6.71 -10.34
CA LEU A 213 5.29 -8.11 -9.92
C LEU A 213 6.50 -8.87 -10.50
N ASN A 214 7.12 -8.37 -11.57
CA ASN A 214 8.38 -8.91 -12.06
C ASN A 214 9.59 -8.51 -11.17
N GLN A 215 9.44 -7.46 -10.37
CA GLN A 215 10.52 -6.89 -9.56
C GLN A 215 10.28 -7.09 -8.06
N VAL A 216 9.01 -6.99 -7.61
CA VAL A 216 8.63 -7.01 -6.21
C VAL A 216 7.79 -8.25 -5.90
N LYS A 217 8.24 -9.03 -4.93
CA LYS A 217 7.47 -10.15 -4.39
C LYS A 217 6.40 -9.62 -3.44
N VAL A 218 5.17 -10.09 -3.61
CA VAL A 218 4.05 -9.77 -2.70
C VAL A 218 3.72 -11.02 -1.89
N ASP A 219 3.94 -10.95 -0.57
CA ASP A 219 3.85 -12.12 0.31
C ASP A 219 2.42 -12.37 0.81
N LEU A 220 1.68 -11.33 1.19
CA LEU A 220 0.36 -11.48 1.79
C LEU A 220 -0.79 -11.20 0.82
N CYS A 221 -0.77 -10.05 0.15
CA CYS A 221 -1.82 -9.74 -0.83
C CYS A 221 -1.47 -8.57 -1.76
N LEU A 222 -1.69 -8.77 -3.07
CA LEU A 222 -1.85 -7.70 -4.05
C LEU A 222 -3.30 -7.21 -4.05
N ILE A 223 -3.50 -5.90 -3.99
CA ILE A 223 -4.81 -5.26 -3.94
C ILE A 223 -4.87 -4.21 -5.05
N PRO A 224 -5.66 -4.44 -6.10
CA PRO A 224 -5.80 -3.48 -7.19
C PRO A 224 -6.61 -2.26 -6.74
N MET A 225 -6.26 -1.11 -7.30
CA MET A 225 -6.90 0.17 -7.03
C MET A 225 -7.05 1.01 -8.29
N HIS A 226 -7.57 2.25 -8.17
CA HIS A 226 -7.67 3.22 -9.26
C HIS A 226 -8.49 2.70 -10.45
N TYR A 227 -9.69 2.16 -10.20
CA TYR A 227 -10.42 1.44 -11.24
C TYR A 227 -10.95 2.32 -12.37
N PHE A 228 -11.44 3.50 -12.08
CA PHE A 228 -12.15 4.39 -13.01
C PHE A 228 -13.03 3.62 -14.03
N GLY A 229 -14.12 3.04 -13.55
CA GLY A 229 -15.03 2.26 -14.39
C GLY A 229 -15.22 0.84 -13.85
N SER A 230 -14.97 -0.18 -14.69
CA SER A 230 -15.18 -1.56 -14.27
C SER A 230 -14.13 -2.03 -13.28
N VAL A 231 -14.56 -2.77 -12.27
CA VAL A 231 -13.67 -3.55 -11.41
C VAL A 231 -12.77 -4.42 -12.30
N TRP A 232 -11.53 -4.61 -11.84
CA TRP A 232 -10.58 -5.41 -12.59
C TRP A 232 -10.98 -6.88 -12.59
N ASP A 233 -10.96 -7.47 -13.78
CA ASP A 233 -11.03 -8.90 -14.02
C ASP A 233 -9.70 -9.28 -14.69
N PRO A 234 -8.79 -9.98 -14.00
CA PRO A 234 -7.48 -10.30 -14.53
C PRO A 234 -7.56 -11.09 -15.84
N SER A 235 -6.76 -10.70 -16.83
CA SER A 235 -6.67 -11.45 -18.08
C SER A 235 -6.15 -12.88 -17.86
N ALA A 236 -6.42 -13.76 -18.81
CA ALA A 236 -5.88 -15.11 -18.77
C ALA A 236 -4.34 -15.11 -18.77
N GLU A 237 -3.71 -14.18 -19.50
CA GLU A 237 -2.26 -14.02 -19.53
C GLU A 237 -1.70 -13.59 -18.16
N PHE A 238 -2.36 -12.62 -17.51
CA PHE A 238 -1.99 -12.19 -16.16
C PHE A 238 -2.13 -13.35 -15.16
N THR A 239 -3.25 -14.07 -15.20
CA THR A 239 -3.53 -15.20 -14.32
C THR A 239 -2.55 -16.36 -14.52
N GLU A 240 -2.19 -16.67 -15.76
CA GLU A 240 -1.18 -17.69 -16.06
C GLU A 240 0.18 -17.34 -15.48
N LYS A 241 0.59 -16.08 -15.59
CA LYS A 241 1.92 -15.63 -15.16
C LYS A 241 2.01 -15.38 -13.67
N TYR A 242 0.98 -14.78 -13.05
CA TYR A 242 1.01 -14.28 -11.68
C TYR A 242 -0.03 -14.94 -10.76
N GLY A 243 -0.67 -16.02 -11.20
CA GLY A 243 -1.75 -16.68 -10.43
C GLY A 243 -1.32 -17.26 -9.07
N SER A 244 -0.01 -17.36 -8.80
CA SER A 244 0.51 -17.71 -7.48
C SER A 244 0.58 -16.52 -6.51
N THR A 245 0.49 -15.27 -7.01
CA THR A 245 0.46 -14.08 -6.16
C THR A 245 -0.89 -13.99 -5.46
N PRO A 246 -0.93 -13.94 -4.12
CA PRO A 246 -2.18 -13.77 -3.41
C PRO A 246 -2.87 -12.47 -3.84
N LEU A 247 -4.15 -12.53 -4.21
CA LEU A 247 -4.90 -11.42 -4.79
C LEU A 247 -6.24 -11.24 -4.07
N TRP A 248 -6.58 -9.99 -3.76
CA TRP A 248 -7.91 -9.60 -3.32
C TRP A 248 -8.39 -8.39 -4.10
N ILE A 249 -9.50 -8.52 -4.81
CA ILE A 249 -10.11 -7.50 -5.65
C ILE A 249 -11.38 -6.98 -4.97
N PRO A 250 -11.34 -5.81 -4.28
CA PRO A 250 -12.54 -5.21 -3.71
C PRO A 250 -13.57 -4.90 -4.79
N GLN A 251 -14.85 -5.21 -4.54
CA GLN A 251 -15.92 -5.06 -5.50
C GLN A 251 -16.74 -3.79 -5.29
N LYS A 252 -16.77 -3.28 -4.06
CA LYS A 252 -17.56 -2.10 -3.67
C LYS A 252 -16.98 -1.42 -2.44
N ASP A 253 -17.33 -0.16 -2.27
CA ASP A 253 -16.96 0.62 -1.09
C ASP A 253 -17.35 -0.08 0.21
N GLY A 254 -16.42 -0.14 1.16
CA GLY A 254 -16.57 -0.79 2.44
C GLY A 254 -16.26 -2.29 2.45
N ASP A 255 -15.94 -2.91 1.32
CA ASP A 255 -15.40 -4.26 1.32
C ASP A 255 -14.15 -4.35 2.19
N SER A 256 -14.00 -5.46 2.88
CA SER A 256 -12.85 -5.67 3.76
C SER A 256 -12.39 -7.12 3.76
N ARG A 257 -11.09 -7.31 4.00
CA ARG A 257 -10.48 -8.62 4.17
C ARG A 257 -9.48 -8.58 5.32
N GLN A 258 -9.41 -9.68 6.06
CA GLN A 258 -8.51 -9.87 7.20
C GLN A 258 -7.61 -11.07 6.95
N TRP A 259 -6.37 -10.97 7.41
CA TRP A 259 -5.38 -12.03 7.42
C TRP A 259 -4.85 -12.25 8.82
#